data_9a860ac52652b438dee9f548a1e13e0d
#
_entry.id   9a860ac52652b438dee9f548a1e13e0d
#
_cell.length_a   1.000
_cell.length_b   1.000
_cell.length_c   1.000
_cell.angle_alpha   90.00
_cell.angle_beta   90.00
_cell.angle_gamma   90.00
#
_symmetry.space_group_name_H-M   'P 1'
#
loop_
_entity.id
_entity.type
_entity.pdbx_description
1 polymer ?
#
loop_
_entity_poly.entity_id
_entity_poly.type
_entity_poly.pdbx_seq_one_letter_code
_entity_poly.pdbx_strand_id
1 'polypeptide(L)'
;MSQGNYGGYTPPTSTNPYANVGSFGQMPPPKKSKAWIWILGILGGGGILVCGCCGGSTYWAYSVGMSMITESTKQEIQGKPAIQEHIGTIESAKSDLWAGANETQKKGGKPGESHLVIHIKGSKGSGDVIGKMPQQGGQRLTEKVLRLPDGKELSLE
;
A
#
# COMPACT_ATOMS: atom_id res chain seq x y z
N MET A 1 41.55 -87.87 -48.51
CA MET A 1 41.00 -87.12 -47.37
C MET A 1 41.28 -85.66 -47.62
N SER A 2 40.28 -84.88 -48.09
CA SER A 2 40.44 -83.50 -48.48
C SER A 2 39.80 -82.64 -47.44
N GLN A 3 40.60 -81.80 -46.75
CA GLN A 3 40.11 -80.85 -45.74
C GLN A 3 39.66 -79.56 -46.52
N GLY A 4 38.38 -79.32 -46.44
CA GLY A 4 37.78 -78.09 -46.96
C GLY A 4 38.13 -76.89 -46.10
N ASN A 5 38.72 -75.89 -46.73
CA ASN A 5 39.06 -74.59 -46.16
C ASN A 5 37.81 -73.75 -46.11
N TYR A 6 37.26 -73.56 -44.89
CA TYR A 6 36.16 -72.66 -44.69
C TYR A 6 36.67 -71.19 -44.67
N GLY A 7 36.44 -70.53 -45.80
CA GLY A 7 36.74 -69.06 -45.83
C GLY A 7 35.94 -68.26 -44.78
N GLY A 8 36.69 -67.56 -43.93
CA GLY A 8 36.14 -66.75 -42.92
C GLY A 8 35.29 -65.60 -43.53
N TYR A 9 34.03 -65.58 -43.14
CA TYR A 9 33.12 -64.49 -43.49
C TYR A 9 33.44 -63.31 -42.60
N THR A 10 34.06 -62.26 -43.12
CA THR A 10 34.22 -61.01 -42.48
C THR A 10 32.94 -60.22 -42.63
N PRO A 11 32.18 -59.91 -41.54
CA PRO A 11 30.98 -59.10 -41.69
C PRO A 11 31.35 -57.70 -42.18
N PRO A 12 30.53 -57.09 -43.04
CA PRO A 12 30.79 -55.72 -43.47
C PRO A 12 30.81 -54.80 -42.32
N THR A 13 31.86 -53.97 -42.18
CA THR A 13 32.00 -52.95 -41.23
C THR A 13 30.85 -51.96 -41.42
N SER A 14 29.88 -52.01 -40.52
CA SER A 14 28.78 -51.05 -40.51
C SER A 14 29.39 -49.66 -40.34
N THR A 15 29.54 -48.90 -41.38
CA THR A 15 29.83 -47.49 -41.36
C THR A 15 28.55 -46.81 -40.89
N ASN A 16 28.43 -46.68 -39.57
CA ASN A 16 27.36 -45.89 -38.98
C ASN A 16 27.56 -44.43 -39.44
N PRO A 17 26.71 -43.88 -40.30
CA PRO A 17 26.85 -42.52 -40.78
C PRO A 17 26.73 -41.47 -39.67
N TYR A 18 26.30 -41.88 -38.48
CA TYR A 18 26.20 -41.04 -37.31
C TYR A 18 27.39 -41.16 -36.34
N ALA A 19 28.37 -42.00 -36.60
CA ALA A 19 29.54 -42.17 -35.75
C ALA A 19 30.47 -40.95 -35.76
N ASN A 20 30.24 -40.00 -36.66
CA ASN A 20 30.98 -38.75 -36.78
C ASN A 20 30.18 -37.53 -36.35
N VAL A 21 29.14 -37.71 -35.52
CA VAL A 21 28.63 -36.61 -34.74
C VAL A 21 29.73 -36.29 -33.74
N GLY A 22 30.64 -35.41 -34.22
CA GLY A 22 31.75 -34.93 -33.45
C GLY A 22 31.27 -34.56 -32.07
N SER A 23 32.07 -34.90 -31.06
CA SER A 23 31.89 -34.46 -29.70
C SER A 23 31.35 -33.04 -29.74
N PHE A 24 30.09 -32.87 -29.42
CA PHE A 24 29.56 -31.51 -29.15
C PHE A 24 30.53 -30.95 -28.12
N GLY A 25 31.41 -30.08 -28.60
CA GLY A 25 32.39 -29.43 -27.74
C GLY A 25 31.64 -28.92 -26.56
N GLN A 26 32.04 -29.32 -25.37
CA GLN A 26 31.46 -28.84 -24.11
C GLN A 26 31.33 -27.35 -24.28
N MET A 27 30.10 -26.86 -24.44
CA MET A 27 29.85 -25.43 -24.45
C MET A 27 30.50 -24.86 -23.18
N PRO A 28 31.42 -23.91 -23.32
CA PRO A 28 32.06 -23.35 -22.16
C PRO A 28 30.94 -22.89 -21.23
N PRO A 29 31.01 -23.15 -19.91
CA PRO A 29 29.98 -22.79 -18.96
C PRO A 29 29.68 -21.31 -19.17
N PRO A 30 28.40 -20.92 -19.24
CA PRO A 30 28.01 -19.56 -19.50
C PRO A 30 28.73 -18.68 -18.47
N LYS A 31 29.61 -17.82 -18.92
CA LYS A 31 30.28 -16.84 -18.04
C LYS A 31 29.15 -16.09 -17.35
N LYS A 32 29.02 -16.24 -16.03
CA LYS A 32 28.03 -15.50 -15.21
C LYS A 32 28.23 -14.02 -15.51
N SER A 33 27.40 -13.51 -16.41
CA SER A 33 27.53 -12.13 -16.84
C SER A 33 27.17 -11.24 -15.65
N LYS A 34 28.03 -10.31 -15.28
CA LYS A 34 27.76 -9.29 -14.26
C LYS A 34 26.56 -8.40 -14.64
N ALA A 35 26.04 -8.56 -15.86
CA ALA A 35 24.84 -7.88 -16.35
C ALA A 35 23.62 -8.10 -15.42
N TRP A 36 23.51 -9.27 -14.77
CA TRP A 36 22.43 -9.54 -13.82
C TRP A 36 22.44 -8.58 -12.61
N ILE A 37 23.63 -8.22 -12.14
CA ILE A 37 23.79 -7.25 -11.03
C ILE A 37 23.32 -5.86 -11.47
N TRP A 38 23.61 -5.48 -12.71
CA TRP A 38 23.15 -4.21 -13.28
C TRP A 38 21.64 -4.18 -13.47
N ILE A 39 21.04 -5.28 -13.91
CA ILE A 39 19.59 -5.42 -14.06
C ILE A 39 18.89 -5.31 -12.69
N LEU A 40 19.42 -5.99 -11.68
CA LEU A 40 18.90 -5.85 -10.30
C LEU A 40 19.10 -4.44 -9.74
N GLY A 41 20.23 -3.80 -10.03
CA GLY A 41 20.51 -2.42 -9.61
C GLY A 41 19.52 -1.43 -10.24
N ILE A 42 19.23 -1.56 -11.53
CA ILE A 42 18.29 -0.68 -12.24
C ILE A 42 16.84 -0.96 -11.82
N LEU A 43 16.45 -2.23 -11.72
CA LEU A 43 15.10 -2.60 -11.27
C LEU A 43 14.87 -2.24 -9.80
N GLY A 44 15.84 -2.54 -8.93
CA GLY A 44 15.75 -2.21 -7.51
C GLY A 44 15.83 -0.70 -7.26
N GLY A 45 16.82 -0.02 -7.83
CA GLY A 45 16.98 1.42 -7.67
C GLY A 45 15.86 2.22 -8.33
N GLY A 46 15.46 1.83 -9.53
CA GLY A 46 14.32 2.45 -10.23
C GLY A 46 13.00 2.24 -9.49
N GLY A 47 12.76 1.04 -8.96
CA GLY A 47 11.60 0.72 -8.16
C GLY A 47 11.49 1.58 -6.89
N ILE A 48 12.60 1.73 -6.16
CA ILE A 48 12.65 2.55 -4.95
C ILE A 48 12.40 4.04 -5.27
N LEU A 49 12.99 4.56 -6.36
CA LEU A 49 12.75 5.94 -6.78
C LEU A 49 11.29 6.19 -7.18
N VAL A 50 10.68 5.29 -7.96
CA VAL A 50 9.28 5.42 -8.36
C VAL A 50 8.35 5.28 -7.15
N CYS A 51 8.56 4.28 -6.30
CA CYS A 51 7.78 4.13 -5.07
C CYS A 51 8.01 5.30 -4.10
N GLY A 52 9.22 5.83 -3.99
CA GLY A 52 9.55 6.98 -3.14
C GLY A 52 8.85 8.25 -3.63
N CYS A 53 8.89 8.54 -4.93
CA CYS A 53 8.21 9.70 -5.51
C CYS A 53 6.67 9.56 -5.43
N CYS A 54 6.12 8.41 -5.79
CA CYS A 54 4.67 8.20 -5.72
C CYS A 54 4.17 8.12 -4.27
N GLY A 55 4.89 7.42 -3.39
CA GLY A 55 4.53 7.32 -1.98
C GLY A 55 4.70 8.64 -1.23
N GLY A 56 5.77 9.39 -1.51
CA GLY A 56 6.03 10.69 -0.90
C GLY A 56 5.01 11.75 -1.33
N SER A 57 4.69 11.81 -2.62
CA SER A 57 3.69 12.77 -3.13
C SER A 57 2.28 12.45 -2.65
N THR A 58 1.88 11.17 -2.60
CA THR A 58 0.57 10.79 -2.05
C THR A 58 0.49 11.04 -0.55
N TYR A 59 1.55 10.76 0.21
CA TYR A 59 1.59 11.06 1.64
C TYR A 59 1.51 12.58 1.89
N TRP A 60 2.24 13.38 1.11
CA TRP A 60 2.20 14.82 1.23
C TRP A 60 0.81 15.38 0.89
N ALA A 61 0.24 15.00 -0.25
CA ALA A 61 -1.10 15.41 -0.66
C ALA A 61 -2.17 15.02 0.37
N TYR A 62 -2.03 13.80 0.91
CA TYR A 62 -2.88 13.31 1.98
C TYR A 62 -2.76 14.14 3.26
N SER A 63 -1.55 14.42 3.73
CA SER A 63 -1.32 15.21 4.96
C SER A 63 -1.86 16.64 4.84
N VAL A 64 -1.68 17.27 3.67
CA VAL A 64 -2.23 18.60 3.38
C VAL A 64 -3.75 18.57 3.31
N GLY A 65 -4.33 17.57 2.63
CA GLY A 65 -5.78 17.39 2.57
C GLY A 65 -6.42 17.22 3.95
N MET A 66 -5.82 16.38 4.81
CA MET A 66 -6.32 16.16 6.16
C MET A 66 -6.20 17.40 7.06
N SER A 67 -5.13 18.19 6.92
CA SER A 67 -5.01 19.45 7.66
C SER A 67 -6.07 20.46 7.25
N MET A 68 -6.40 20.55 5.96
CA MET A 68 -7.47 21.43 5.47
C MET A 68 -8.85 21.02 6.02
N ILE A 69 -9.17 19.73 6.01
CA ILE A 69 -10.42 19.22 6.57
C ILE A 69 -10.50 19.52 8.07
N THR A 70 -9.41 19.28 8.80
CA THR A 70 -9.35 19.53 10.23
C THR A 70 -9.55 21.00 10.56
N GLU A 71 -8.87 21.89 9.82
CA GLU A 71 -8.97 23.34 10.06
C GLU A 71 -10.35 23.90 9.66
N SER A 72 -10.90 23.47 8.53
CA SER A 72 -12.26 23.86 8.11
C SER A 72 -13.31 23.37 9.11
N THR A 73 -13.17 22.13 9.61
CA THR A 73 -14.05 21.58 10.63
C THR A 73 -13.92 22.36 11.94
N LYS A 74 -12.71 22.70 12.38
CA LYS A 74 -12.44 23.50 13.56
C LYS A 74 -13.16 24.85 13.49
N GLN A 75 -13.01 25.59 12.38
CA GLN A 75 -13.66 26.88 12.17
C GLN A 75 -15.20 26.75 12.23
N GLU A 76 -15.75 25.72 11.61
CA GLU A 76 -17.18 25.49 11.57
C GLU A 76 -17.76 25.16 12.94
N ILE A 77 -17.09 24.31 13.72
CA ILE A 77 -17.59 23.87 15.03
C ILE A 77 -17.30 24.86 16.16
N GLN A 78 -16.32 25.76 16.01
CA GLN A 78 -15.93 26.73 17.04
C GLN A 78 -17.10 27.59 17.51
N GLY A 79 -18.06 27.90 16.63
CA GLY A 79 -19.25 28.70 16.92
C GLY A 79 -20.41 27.90 17.52
N LYS A 80 -20.32 26.59 17.60
CA LYS A 80 -21.43 25.75 18.09
C LYS A 80 -21.53 25.83 19.63
N PRO A 81 -22.75 25.98 20.21
CA PRO A 81 -22.93 26.14 21.64
C PRO A 81 -22.39 24.98 22.47
N ALA A 82 -22.56 23.73 21.98
CA ALA A 82 -22.02 22.56 22.65
C ALA A 82 -20.48 22.58 22.76
N ILE A 83 -19.79 23.12 21.77
CA ILE A 83 -18.31 23.28 21.81
C ILE A 83 -17.95 24.36 22.81
N GLN A 84 -18.62 25.51 22.77
CA GLN A 84 -18.31 26.62 23.67
C GLN A 84 -18.58 26.28 25.17
N GLU A 85 -19.60 25.47 25.40
CA GLU A 85 -19.96 25.04 26.74
C GLU A 85 -18.97 24.04 27.33
N HIS A 86 -18.63 22.98 26.56
CA HIS A 86 -17.86 21.83 27.07
C HIS A 86 -16.36 21.90 26.75
N ILE A 87 -15.99 22.48 25.63
CA ILE A 87 -14.60 22.53 25.13
C ILE A 87 -14.02 23.94 25.26
N GLY A 88 -14.84 24.97 25.05
CA GLY A 88 -14.42 26.36 25.03
C GLY A 88 -13.72 26.72 23.70
N THR A 89 -12.68 27.56 23.79
CA THR A 89 -11.88 27.91 22.61
C THR A 89 -10.98 26.74 22.19
N ILE A 90 -11.09 26.28 20.95
CA ILE A 90 -10.30 25.15 20.48
C ILE A 90 -8.85 25.58 20.25
N GLU A 91 -7.95 25.03 21.08
CA GLU A 91 -6.50 25.28 21.01
C GLU A 91 -5.80 24.34 20.04
N SER A 92 -6.20 23.08 20.02
CA SER A 92 -5.63 22.10 19.11
C SER A 92 -6.69 21.12 18.58
N ALA A 93 -6.51 20.71 17.33
CA ALA A 93 -7.31 19.68 16.67
C ALA A 93 -6.37 18.72 15.92
N LYS A 94 -6.55 17.43 16.13
CA LYS A 94 -5.77 16.39 15.47
C LYS A 94 -6.69 15.31 14.91
N SER A 95 -6.55 15.01 13.63
CA SER A 95 -7.29 13.93 13.00
C SER A 95 -6.67 12.56 13.32
N ASP A 96 -7.51 11.60 13.66
CA ASP A 96 -7.13 10.20 13.87
C ASP A 96 -7.94 9.27 12.95
N LEU A 97 -7.26 8.74 11.97
CA LEU A 97 -7.85 7.83 10.99
C LEU A 97 -8.11 6.44 11.55
N TRP A 98 -7.23 5.95 12.43
CA TRP A 98 -7.42 4.64 13.04
C TRP A 98 -8.66 4.63 13.93
N ALA A 99 -8.84 5.69 14.71
CA ALA A 99 -10.06 5.88 15.48
C ALA A 99 -11.28 5.96 14.55
N GLY A 100 -11.18 6.67 13.42
CA GLY A 100 -12.23 6.77 12.42
C GLY A 100 -12.58 5.42 11.76
N ALA A 101 -11.58 4.62 11.41
CA ALA A 101 -11.78 3.28 10.87
C ALA A 101 -12.50 2.35 11.88
N ASN A 102 -12.09 2.40 13.14
CA ASN A 102 -12.73 1.65 14.22
C ASN A 102 -14.19 2.09 14.43
N GLU A 103 -14.49 3.39 14.38
CA GLU A 103 -15.86 3.89 14.48
C GLU A 103 -16.71 3.45 13.28
N THR A 104 -16.14 3.44 12.08
CA THR A 104 -16.83 2.91 10.88
C THR A 104 -17.22 1.45 11.06
N GLN A 105 -16.32 0.62 11.61
CA GLN A 105 -16.61 -0.79 11.88
C GLN A 105 -17.68 -0.96 12.96
N LYS A 106 -17.61 -0.21 14.07
CA LYS A 106 -18.60 -0.27 15.15
C LYS A 106 -20.01 0.12 14.72
N LYS A 107 -20.12 1.10 13.84
CA LYS A 107 -21.41 1.58 13.32
C LYS A 107 -21.95 0.74 12.15
N GLY A 108 -21.30 -0.40 11.82
CA GLY A 108 -21.73 -1.26 10.73
C GLY A 108 -21.63 -0.58 9.36
N GLY A 109 -20.57 0.21 9.16
CA GLY A 109 -20.39 1.08 7.99
C GLY A 109 -20.57 0.35 6.68
N LYS A 110 -21.37 0.94 5.79
CA LYS A 110 -21.58 0.44 4.44
C LYS A 110 -20.30 0.64 3.61
N PRO A 111 -20.06 -0.20 2.59
CA PRO A 111 -18.96 0.03 1.66
C PRO A 111 -18.98 1.46 1.12
N GLY A 112 -17.89 2.20 1.31
CA GLY A 112 -17.77 3.60 0.90
C GLY A 112 -18.13 4.64 1.97
N GLU A 113 -18.66 4.26 3.12
CA GLU A 113 -18.82 5.16 4.25
C GLU A 113 -17.56 5.15 5.13
N SER A 114 -16.98 6.30 5.36
CA SER A 114 -15.82 6.47 6.22
C SER A 114 -16.12 7.53 7.27
N HIS A 115 -15.74 7.25 8.50
CA HIS A 115 -15.83 8.22 9.58
C HIS A 115 -14.43 8.79 9.86
N LEU A 116 -14.38 10.06 10.22
CA LEU A 116 -13.17 10.71 10.70
C LEU A 116 -13.38 11.09 12.14
N VAL A 117 -12.39 10.77 12.96
CA VAL A 117 -12.33 11.23 14.36
C VAL A 117 -11.31 12.35 14.44
N ILE A 118 -11.72 13.48 15.01
CA ILE A 118 -10.87 14.63 15.26
C ILE A 118 -10.83 14.84 16.78
N HIS A 119 -9.67 14.59 17.37
CA HIS A 119 -9.42 14.89 18.77
C HIS A 119 -9.26 16.39 18.93
N ILE A 120 -10.14 17.02 19.70
CA ILE A 120 -10.09 18.45 19.99
C ILE A 120 -9.73 18.68 21.46
N LYS A 121 -8.89 19.68 21.67
CA LYS A 121 -8.55 20.17 22.99
C LYS A 121 -8.77 21.68 23.02
N GLY A 122 -9.46 22.15 24.01
CA GLY A 122 -9.71 23.58 24.20
C GLY A 122 -9.50 24.02 25.64
N SER A 123 -9.85 25.26 25.90
CA SER A 123 -9.60 25.96 27.18
C SER A 123 -10.37 25.38 28.37
N LYS A 124 -11.50 24.71 28.15
CA LYS A 124 -12.33 24.12 29.21
C LYS A 124 -12.23 22.60 29.29
N GLY A 125 -11.87 21.93 28.21
CA GLY A 125 -11.82 20.48 28.18
C GLY A 125 -11.35 19.90 26.83
N SER A 126 -11.52 18.61 26.68
CA SER A 126 -11.20 17.88 25.44
C SER A 126 -12.37 16.99 25.05
N GLY A 127 -12.39 16.59 23.78
CA GLY A 127 -13.39 15.68 23.25
C GLY A 127 -13.05 15.22 21.85
N ASP A 128 -13.86 14.32 21.30
CA ASP A 128 -13.69 13.77 19.99
C ASP A 128 -14.85 14.19 19.09
N VAL A 129 -14.54 14.85 17.99
CA VAL A 129 -15.54 15.12 16.95
C VAL A 129 -15.51 14.00 15.94
N ILE A 130 -16.62 13.29 15.85
CA ILE A 130 -16.80 12.18 14.90
C ILE A 130 -17.71 12.69 13.79
N GLY A 131 -17.24 12.63 12.56
CA GLY A 131 -18.01 13.04 11.40
C GLY A 131 -17.89 12.05 10.26
N LYS A 132 -18.89 12.01 9.42
CA LYS A 132 -18.90 11.18 8.21
C LYS A 132 -18.17 11.91 7.09
N MET A 133 -17.22 11.23 6.46
CA MET A 133 -16.51 11.77 5.32
C MET A 133 -17.42 11.79 4.07
N PRO A 134 -17.39 12.86 3.27
CA PRO A 134 -18.15 12.91 2.03
C PRO A 134 -17.58 11.92 1.00
N GLN A 135 -18.45 11.22 0.31
CA GLN A 135 -18.07 10.20 -0.69
C GLN A 135 -17.48 10.81 -1.98
N GLN A 136 -17.66 12.09 -2.25
CA GLN A 136 -17.26 12.74 -3.50
C GLN A 136 -16.45 14.02 -3.23
N GLY A 137 -15.25 13.87 -2.64
CA GLY A 137 -14.28 14.97 -2.62
C GLY A 137 -14.70 16.26 -1.90
N GLY A 138 -15.76 16.21 -1.09
CA GLY A 138 -16.19 17.33 -0.26
C GLY A 138 -15.17 17.63 0.85
N GLN A 139 -15.02 18.90 1.19
CA GLN A 139 -14.10 19.34 2.25
C GLN A 139 -14.75 19.41 3.65
N ARG A 140 -16.02 19.04 3.76
CA ARG A 140 -16.78 19.20 5.03
C ARG A 140 -17.30 17.86 5.51
N LEU A 141 -17.16 17.62 6.79
CA LEU A 141 -17.77 16.47 7.47
C LEU A 141 -19.28 16.67 7.60
N THR A 142 -20.02 15.59 7.46
CA THR A 142 -21.46 15.52 7.70
C THR A 142 -21.74 14.72 8.97
N GLU A 143 -22.95 14.84 9.52
CA GLU A 143 -23.37 14.09 10.72
C GLU A 143 -22.36 14.18 11.86
N LYS A 144 -21.99 15.43 12.22
CA LYS A 144 -20.96 15.67 13.25
C LYS A 144 -21.52 15.45 14.65
N VAL A 145 -20.82 14.66 15.44
CA VAL A 145 -21.14 14.37 16.84
C VAL A 145 -19.92 14.67 17.70
N LEU A 146 -20.10 15.42 18.77
CA LEU A 146 -19.10 15.60 19.81
C LEU A 146 -19.24 14.50 20.84
N ARG A 147 -18.21 13.70 21.03
CA ARG A 147 -18.11 12.74 22.12
C ARG A 147 -17.20 13.32 23.21
N LEU A 148 -17.75 13.46 24.39
CA LEU A 148 -17.02 13.91 25.56
C LEU A 148 -16.27 12.74 26.24
N PRO A 149 -15.30 13.03 27.12
CA PRO A 149 -14.54 11.99 27.83
C PRO A 149 -15.41 11.11 28.75
N ASP A 150 -16.56 11.58 29.16
CA ASP A 150 -17.56 10.85 29.94
C ASP A 150 -18.40 9.89 29.08
N GLY A 151 -18.18 9.86 27.79
CA GLY A 151 -18.91 9.04 26.83
C GLY A 151 -20.21 9.65 26.31
N LYS A 152 -20.59 10.85 26.76
CA LYS A 152 -21.77 11.55 26.27
C LYS A 152 -21.56 12.03 24.84
N GLU A 153 -22.55 11.80 24.00
CA GLU A 153 -22.55 12.25 22.60
C GLU A 153 -23.52 13.40 22.40
N LEU A 154 -23.06 14.49 21.78
CA LEU A 154 -23.83 15.69 21.48
C LEU A 154 -23.80 15.94 19.97
N SER A 155 -24.95 16.11 19.33
CA SER A 155 -25.02 16.48 17.91
C SER A 155 -24.51 17.91 17.72
N LEU A 156 -23.73 18.11 16.66
CA LEU A 156 -23.17 19.40 16.24
C LEU A 156 -23.86 19.97 14.99
N GLU A 157 -25.02 19.41 14.63
CA GLU A 157 -25.82 19.93 13.51
C GLU A 157 -26.38 21.34 13.77
#